data_2b198ab1e0f1307847235ab648c4955d
#
_entry.id   2b198ab1e0f1307847235ab648c4955d
#
_cell.length_a   1.000
_cell.length_b   1.000
_cell.length_c   1.000
_cell.angle_alpha   90.00
_cell.angle_beta   90.00
_cell.angle_gamma   90.00
#
_symmetry.space_group_name_H-M   'P 1'
#
loop_
_entity.id
_entity.type
_entity.pdbx_description
1 polymer ?
#
loop_
_entity_poly.entity_id
_entity_poly.type
_entity_poly.pdbx_seq_one_letter_code
_entity_poly.pdbx_strand_id
1 'polypeptide(L)'
;MKKVSLIAAAVTTALMAGSAFAENEVALDVTSGDSAMEVEVKNPTDVIADGWEVHGYMSSNVRVVDGKTVDTEFGKPDYKTAGTHGKSTNQVEFVVKKHSEYQNGVWADYVLRTEYGNGNSYAYSSSGSQKDNTTAQFEVKEAYVELGGILGDDTSIWGGQRFLNRAAGILSGEFWKQSSGIGAGIQTKLGGNTAGIAYVMADPDAGSSTPGAERTTASSVDLYYYGVDAGIGSLDFDLKYGQKVVNGDENEDGIGASVTLNTSYYGLDGWTQNAIAYGTGVMQNRGVNFGGWSGGNDDAESLFLTSYGVLNISERWQLGTEATYITALDELWGAKGLTRYIVAARPSYKLNDNIRLEATASYGHEEGDEGYWGRTGDDVESNIINLEIATAFTANSDYFGRPQVKPYISYIKADDDASAKQIGIESGNDQFVFGVHTEIWF
;
A
#
# COMPACT_ATOMS: atom_id res chain seq x y z
N MET A 1 3.23 -10.02 29.07
CA MET A 1 1.90 -10.69 29.00
C MET A 1 0.72 -9.87 29.57
N LYS A 2 0.80 -9.16 30.70
CA LYS A 2 -0.38 -8.48 31.28
C LYS A 2 -0.84 -7.19 30.56
N LYS A 3 0.02 -6.49 29.83
CA LYS A 3 -0.33 -5.20 29.18
C LYS A 3 -1.03 -5.35 27.83
N VAL A 4 -0.63 -6.33 27.03
CA VAL A 4 -1.24 -6.58 25.70
C VAL A 4 -2.64 -7.20 25.81
N SER A 5 -2.85 -8.08 26.81
CA SER A 5 -4.18 -8.63 27.12
C SER A 5 -5.21 -7.54 27.47
N LEU A 6 -4.77 -6.41 28.06
CA LEU A 6 -5.69 -5.33 28.43
C LEU A 6 -6.14 -4.50 27.22
N ILE A 7 -5.28 -4.27 26.26
CA ILE A 7 -5.61 -3.49 25.05
C ILE A 7 -6.45 -4.34 24.09
N ALA A 8 -6.06 -5.60 23.86
CA ALA A 8 -6.87 -6.55 23.08
C ALA A 8 -8.25 -6.77 23.73
N ALA A 9 -8.31 -6.89 25.06
CA ALA A 9 -9.55 -6.99 25.80
C ALA A 9 -10.42 -5.71 25.69
N ALA A 10 -9.81 -4.51 25.69
CA ALA A 10 -10.54 -3.26 25.54
C ALA A 10 -11.16 -3.10 24.15
N VAL A 11 -10.44 -3.47 23.07
CA VAL A 11 -10.97 -3.47 21.70
C VAL A 11 -12.05 -4.56 21.54
N THR A 12 -11.84 -5.75 22.10
CA THR A 12 -12.82 -6.84 22.06
C THR A 12 -14.06 -6.50 22.90
N THR A 13 -13.90 -5.82 24.03
CA THR A 13 -15.02 -5.41 24.89
C THR A 13 -15.83 -4.27 24.26
N ALA A 14 -15.18 -3.34 23.55
CA ALA A 14 -15.89 -2.31 22.80
C ALA A 14 -16.68 -2.90 21.61
N LEU A 15 -16.14 -3.94 20.96
CA LEU A 15 -16.82 -4.68 19.90
C LEU A 15 -17.96 -5.56 20.44
N MET A 16 -17.80 -6.17 21.63
CA MET A 16 -18.85 -6.99 22.25
C MET A 16 -19.98 -6.19 22.91
N ALA A 17 -19.70 -4.97 23.35
CA ALA A 17 -20.77 -4.10 23.87
C ALA A 17 -21.77 -3.69 22.79
N GLY A 18 -21.37 -3.68 21.50
CA GLY A 18 -22.27 -3.49 20.36
C GLY A 18 -23.15 -4.70 20.02
N SER A 19 -22.75 -5.91 20.42
CA SER A 19 -23.52 -7.13 20.13
C SER A 19 -24.66 -7.43 21.12
N ALA A 20 -24.75 -6.70 22.23
CA ALA A 20 -25.79 -6.92 23.24
C ALA A 20 -27.17 -6.31 22.87
N PHE A 21 -27.30 -5.68 21.71
CA PHE A 21 -28.57 -5.08 21.26
C PHE A 21 -29.26 -5.81 20.10
N ALA A 22 -28.77 -6.98 19.69
CA ALA A 22 -29.33 -7.73 18.56
C ALA A 22 -30.05 -9.02 19.01
N GLU A 23 -30.94 -8.97 19.99
CA GLU A 23 -31.91 -10.01 20.22
C GLU A 23 -33.30 -9.45 20.06
N ASN A 24 -33.84 -9.49 18.82
CA ASN A 24 -35.24 -9.60 18.55
C ASN A 24 -35.43 -10.59 17.40
N GLU A 25 -35.58 -11.84 17.73
CA GLU A 25 -36.19 -12.83 16.83
C GLU A 25 -37.62 -12.45 16.54
N VAL A 26 -37.91 -12.02 15.32
CA VAL A 26 -39.29 -11.96 14.82
C VAL A 26 -39.56 -13.24 14.05
N ALA A 27 -40.33 -14.12 14.66
CA ALA A 27 -40.86 -15.31 14.01
C ALA A 27 -41.82 -14.89 12.88
N LEU A 28 -41.51 -15.30 11.64
CA LEU A 28 -42.44 -15.18 10.51
C LEU A 28 -43.56 -16.22 10.64
N ASP A 29 -44.76 -15.76 10.98
CA ASP A 29 -45.97 -16.56 10.86
C ASP A 29 -46.63 -16.22 9.50
N VAL A 30 -46.63 -17.19 8.58
CA VAL A 30 -47.26 -17.07 7.27
C VAL A 30 -48.66 -17.69 7.36
N THR A 31 -49.68 -16.88 7.56
CA THR A 31 -51.06 -17.30 7.29
C THR A 31 -51.70 -16.39 6.24
N SER A 32 -52.16 -17.05 5.19
CA SER A 32 -52.89 -16.53 4.05
C SER A 32 -54.28 -16.01 4.41
N GLY A 33 -54.67 -14.87 3.84
CA GLY A 33 -56.09 -14.57 3.59
C GLY A 33 -56.53 -13.13 3.81
N ASP A 34 -56.95 -12.51 2.71
CA ASP A 34 -57.87 -11.38 2.51
C ASP A 34 -57.53 -9.95 2.98
N SER A 35 -57.52 -9.12 1.96
CA SER A 35 -57.68 -7.66 1.89
C SER A 35 -57.95 -6.91 3.21
N ALA A 36 -56.87 -6.45 3.83
CA ALA A 36 -56.85 -5.34 4.77
C ALA A 36 -55.75 -4.36 4.36
N MET A 37 -55.99 -3.06 4.53
CA MET A 37 -55.01 -2.01 4.31
C MET A 37 -53.66 -2.47 4.83
N GLU A 38 -52.69 -2.63 3.91
CA GLU A 38 -51.29 -2.90 4.21
C GLU A 38 -50.77 -1.67 4.96
N VAL A 39 -50.78 -1.75 6.28
CA VAL A 39 -49.95 -0.88 7.09
C VAL A 39 -48.57 -1.44 6.91
N GLU A 40 -47.78 -0.84 6.00
CA GLU A 40 -46.38 -1.11 5.82
C GLU A 40 -45.67 -0.81 7.15
N VAL A 41 -45.56 -1.81 7.99
CA VAL A 41 -44.72 -1.73 9.19
C VAL A 41 -43.28 -1.73 8.67
N LYS A 42 -42.72 -0.54 8.50
CA LYS A 42 -41.33 -0.38 8.10
C LYS A 42 -40.47 -1.01 9.17
N ASN A 43 -39.86 -2.15 8.84
CA ASN A 43 -38.87 -2.78 9.69
C ASN A 43 -37.61 -1.88 9.69
N PRO A 44 -37.04 -1.48 10.84
CA PRO A 44 -35.87 -0.64 10.92
C PRO A 44 -34.63 -1.23 10.23
N THR A 45 -34.66 -2.54 9.94
CA THR A 45 -33.57 -3.22 9.19
C THR A 45 -33.87 -3.33 7.69
N ASP A 46 -34.98 -2.73 7.17
CA ASP A 46 -35.23 -2.71 5.74
C ASP A 46 -34.17 -1.89 5.03
N VAL A 47 -33.64 -2.43 3.94
CA VAL A 47 -32.69 -1.74 3.06
C VAL A 47 -33.41 -0.65 2.29
N ILE A 48 -33.01 0.59 2.44
CA ILE A 48 -33.60 1.76 1.78
C ILE A 48 -32.78 2.27 0.60
N ALA A 49 -31.47 1.99 0.60
CA ALA A 49 -30.58 2.25 -0.53
C ALA A 49 -29.57 1.11 -0.65
N ASP A 50 -29.23 0.76 -1.89
CA ASP A 50 -28.39 -0.37 -2.22
C ASP A 50 -27.60 -0.11 -3.49
N GLY A 51 -26.32 -0.43 -3.50
CA GLY A 51 -25.46 -0.16 -4.64
C GLY A 51 -24.27 -1.10 -4.73
N TRP A 52 -23.78 -1.24 -5.96
CA TRP A 52 -22.54 -1.95 -6.25
C TRP A 52 -21.57 -0.99 -6.91
N GLU A 53 -20.32 -1.02 -6.45
CA GLU A 53 -19.21 -0.33 -7.06
C GLU A 53 -18.19 -1.37 -7.52
N VAL A 54 -17.65 -1.18 -8.71
CA VAL A 54 -16.59 -2.01 -9.23
C VAL A 54 -15.42 -1.09 -9.59
N HIS A 55 -14.28 -1.36 -9.00
CA HIS A 55 -13.03 -0.66 -9.26
C HIS A 55 -11.98 -1.66 -9.69
N GLY A 56 -10.95 -1.21 -10.37
CA GLY A 56 -9.90 -2.11 -10.79
C GLY A 56 -8.60 -1.39 -11.07
N TYR A 57 -7.56 -2.20 -11.12
CA TYR A 57 -6.22 -1.82 -11.54
C TYR A 57 -5.68 -2.88 -12.47
N MET A 58 -5.08 -2.47 -13.57
CA MET A 58 -4.31 -3.34 -14.44
C MET A 58 -3.00 -2.65 -14.80
N SER A 59 -1.92 -3.40 -14.70
CA SER A 59 -0.60 -3.03 -15.19
C SER A 59 -0.03 -4.16 -16.02
N SER A 60 0.48 -3.83 -17.20
CA SER A 60 1.21 -4.77 -18.05
C SER A 60 2.41 -4.05 -18.65
N ASN A 61 3.57 -4.69 -18.62
CA ASN A 61 4.81 -4.10 -19.08
C ASN A 61 5.64 -5.08 -19.89
N VAL A 62 5.73 -4.86 -21.18
CA VAL A 62 6.61 -5.63 -22.09
C VAL A 62 7.95 -4.91 -22.16
N ARG A 63 9.03 -5.62 -21.89
CA ARG A 63 10.40 -5.10 -21.90
C ARG A 63 11.25 -5.85 -22.91
N VAL A 64 12.09 -5.13 -23.63
CA VAL A 64 13.04 -5.67 -24.59
C VAL A 64 14.43 -5.14 -24.24
N VAL A 65 15.36 -6.06 -24.06
CA VAL A 65 16.77 -5.83 -23.74
C VAL A 65 17.60 -6.60 -24.75
N ASP A 66 18.52 -5.95 -25.44
CA ASP A 66 19.37 -6.57 -26.48
C ASP A 66 18.59 -7.38 -27.52
N GLY A 67 17.41 -6.88 -27.91
CA GLY A 67 16.53 -7.52 -28.88
C GLY A 67 15.76 -8.74 -28.36
N LYS A 68 15.81 -9.02 -27.05
CA LYS A 68 15.09 -10.12 -26.41
C LYS A 68 14.05 -9.58 -25.45
N THR A 69 12.88 -10.19 -25.41
CA THR A 69 11.86 -9.93 -24.41
C THR A 69 12.32 -10.49 -23.06
N VAL A 70 12.26 -9.67 -22.01
CA VAL A 70 12.62 -10.05 -20.64
C VAL A 70 11.49 -9.70 -19.67
N ASP A 71 11.31 -10.50 -18.63
CA ASP A 71 10.33 -10.27 -17.55
C ASP A 71 10.92 -9.56 -16.32
N THR A 72 12.20 -9.25 -16.36
CA THR A 72 12.89 -8.53 -15.27
C THR A 72 12.27 -7.17 -15.00
N GLU A 73 11.89 -6.92 -13.77
CA GLU A 73 11.46 -5.63 -13.24
C GLU A 73 12.68 -4.92 -12.65
N PHE A 74 13.33 -4.09 -13.48
CA PHE A 74 14.58 -3.45 -13.09
C PHE A 74 14.37 -2.49 -11.92
N GLY A 75 15.30 -2.52 -10.96
CA GLY A 75 15.24 -1.68 -9.77
C GLY A 75 14.38 -2.21 -8.61
N LYS A 76 13.68 -3.34 -8.81
CA LYS A 76 13.03 -4.08 -7.74
C LYS A 76 13.98 -5.16 -7.16
N PRO A 77 13.72 -5.59 -5.90
CA PRO A 77 12.60 -5.26 -5.01
C PRO A 77 12.78 -3.96 -4.21
N ASP A 78 13.88 -3.26 -4.31
CA ASP A 78 14.28 -2.24 -3.33
C ASP A 78 13.87 -0.82 -3.68
N TYR A 79 13.16 -0.64 -4.79
CA TYR A 79 12.75 0.69 -5.27
C TYR A 79 13.92 1.70 -5.29
N LYS A 80 15.11 1.21 -5.73
CA LYS A 80 16.32 2.04 -5.81
C LYS A 80 16.31 3.00 -6.99
N THR A 81 15.30 2.89 -7.86
CA THR A 81 15.12 3.76 -9.02
C THR A 81 13.66 4.15 -9.17
N ALA A 82 13.42 5.18 -9.95
CA ALA A 82 12.09 5.56 -10.40
C ALA A 82 12.02 5.50 -11.92
N GLY A 83 11.11 4.70 -12.46
CA GLY A 83 10.95 4.57 -13.90
C GLY A 83 9.91 3.54 -14.29
N THR A 84 9.53 3.54 -15.56
CA THR A 84 8.55 2.60 -16.10
C THR A 84 9.11 1.18 -16.20
N HIS A 85 10.42 1.03 -16.37
CA HIS A 85 11.11 -0.25 -16.42
C HIS A 85 10.91 -1.12 -15.17
N GLY A 86 10.67 -0.52 -14.01
CA GLY A 86 10.42 -1.21 -12.74
C GLY A 86 8.94 -1.54 -12.46
N LYS A 87 8.01 -1.18 -13.34
CA LYS A 87 6.59 -1.49 -13.15
C LYS A 87 6.30 -2.96 -13.42
N SER A 88 5.26 -3.48 -12.77
CA SER A 88 4.86 -4.89 -12.87
C SER A 88 4.68 -5.36 -14.30
N THR A 89 5.19 -6.57 -14.60
CA THR A 89 5.07 -7.20 -15.91
C THR A 89 3.61 -7.53 -16.22
N ASN A 90 2.88 -8.06 -15.24
CA ASN A 90 1.45 -8.17 -15.28
C ASN A 90 0.86 -8.14 -13.88
N GLN A 91 -0.25 -7.44 -13.73
CA GLN A 91 -1.00 -7.34 -12.48
C GLN A 91 -2.43 -6.93 -12.83
N VAL A 92 -3.40 -7.65 -12.33
CA VAL A 92 -4.81 -7.33 -12.48
C VAL A 92 -5.49 -7.41 -11.14
N GLU A 93 -6.13 -6.32 -10.73
CA GLU A 93 -6.87 -6.23 -9.48
C GLU A 93 -8.32 -5.86 -9.76
N PHE A 94 -9.23 -6.49 -9.03
CA PHE A 94 -10.64 -6.12 -8.98
C PHE A 94 -11.05 -5.87 -7.55
N VAL A 95 -11.73 -4.75 -7.35
CA VAL A 95 -12.40 -4.41 -6.10
C VAL A 95 -13.89 -4.37 -6.36
N VAL A 96 -14.63 -5.17 -5.64
CA VAL A 96 -16.10 -5.13 -5.63
C VAL A 96 -16.53 -4.64 -4.27
N LYS A 97 -17.28 -3.55 -4.24
CA LYS A 97 -17.85 -3.01 -3.04
C LYS A 97 -19.38 -3.06 -3.15
N LYS A 98 -20.02 -3.60 -2.15
CA LYS A 98 -21.47 -3.56 -1.96
C LYS A 98 -21.76 -2.59 -0.84
N HIS A 99 -22.51 -1.54 -1.15
CA HIS A 99 -23.03 -0.60 -0.15
C HIS A 99 -24.49 -0.87 0.11
N SER A 100 -24.91 -0.78 1.36
CA SER A 100 -26.31 -0.87 1.76
C SER A 100 -26.61 0.13 2.88
N GLU A 101 -27.70 0.87 2.74
CA GLU A 101 -28.24 1.74 3.79
C GLU A 101 -29.54 1.17 4.33
N TYR A 102 -29.70 1.25 5.64
CA TYR A 102 -30.85 0.72 6.34
C TYR A 102 -31.72 1.84 6.91
N GLN A 103 -33.00 1.56 7.08
CA GLN A 103 -33.97 2.56 7.53
C GLN A 103 -33.65 3.15 8.91
N ASN A 104 -32.96 2.43 9.76
CA ASN A 104 -32.50 2.90 11.08
C ASN A 104 -31.29 3.81 11.05
N GLY A 105 -30.78 4.21 9.85
CA GLY A 105 -29.61 5.05 9.68
C GLY A 105 -28.28 4.30 9.70
N VAL A 106 -28.30 2.98 9.87
CA VAL A 106 -27.10 2.14 9.73
C VAL A 106 -26.76 1.97 8.25
N TRP A 107 -25.49 1.94 7.91
CA TRP A 107 -25.01 1.54 6.60
C TRP A 107 -23.95 0.43 6.72
N ALA A 108 -23.81 -0.35 5.66
CA ALA A 108 -22.86 -1.44 5.59
C ALA A 108 -22.12 -1.43 4.24
N ASP A 109 -20.81 -1.52 4.29
CA ASP A 109 -19.95 -1.77 3.15
C ASP A 109 -19.34 -3.18 3.24
N TYR A 110 -19.44 -3.94 2.15
CA TYR A 110 -18.76 -5.21 1.97
C TYR A 110 -17.75 -5.01 0.87
N VAL A 111 -16.46 -5.23 1.17
CA VAL A 111 -15.38 -5.01 0.21
C VAL A 111 -14.65 -6.32 -0.04
N LEU A 112 -14.50 -6.67 -1.30
CA LEU A 112 -13.67 -7.77 -1.78
C LEU A 112 -12.68 -7.24 -2.82
N ARG A 113 -11.39 -7.37 -2.57
CA ARG A 113 -10.32 -7.11 -3.53
C ARG A 113 -9.58 -8.38 -3.85
N THR A 114 -9.47 -8.66 -5.12
CA THR A 114 -8.71 -9.80 -5.64
C THR A 114 -7.60 -9.30 -6.54
N GLU A 115 -6.48 -10.02 -6.57
CA GLU A 115 -5.36 -9.76 -7.46
C GLU A 115 -4.99 -11.02 -8.22
N TYR A 116 -4.70 -10.88 -9.49
CA TYR A 116 -4.12 -11.91 -10.33
C TYR A 116 -2.83 -11.41 -10.97
N GLY A 117 -1.82 -12.24 -10.94
CA GLY A 117 -0.49 -11.95 -11.45
C GLY A 117 0.54 -11.97 -10.34
N ASN A 118 1.80 -11.96 -10.71
CA ASN A 118 2.92 -11.96 -9.77
C ASN A 118 3.86 -10.77 -9.97
N GLY A 119 3.50 -9.91 -10.93
CA GLY A 119 4.29 -8.77 -11.30
C GLY A 119 5.39 -9.05 -12.32
N ASN A 120 5.83 -10.28 -12.55
CA ASN A 120 7.00 -10.61 -13.38
C ASN A 120 6.80 -11.76 -14.38
N SER A 121 5.58 -12.10 -14.78
CA SER A 121 5.31 -13.15 -15.76
C SER A 121 4.43 -12.65 -16.91
N TYR A 122 4.80 -12.99 -18.14
CA TYR A 122 3.97 -12.76 -19.33
C TYR A 122 2.87 -13.80 -19.52
N ALA A 123 2.94 -14.92 -18.80
CA ALA A 123 2.01 -16.03 -19.01
C ALA A 123 0.76 -15.86 -18.14
N TYR A 124 -0.37 -15.58 -18.79
CA TYR A 124 -1.69 -15.82 -18.22
C TYR A 124 -2.15 -17.19 -18.66
N SER A 125 -1.99 -18.18 -17.81
CA SER A 125 -2.47 -19.50 -18.11
C SER A 125 -3.85 -19.72 -17.53
N SER A 126 -4.83 -19.86 -18.39
CA SER A 126 -6.19 -20.25 -18.01
C SER A 126 -6.39 -21.76 -17.90
N SER A 127 -5.41 -22.57 -18.30
CA SER A 127 -5.59 -24.03 -18.46
C SER A 127 -4.42 -24.83 -17.93
N GLY A 128 -4.24 -24.87 -16.62
CA GLY A 128 -3.38 -25.87 -15.99
C GLY A 128 -1.87 -25.75 -16.23
N SER A 129 -1.39 -24.89 -17.13
CA SER A 129 0.04 -24.62 -17.32
C SER A 129 0.62 -23.72 -16.23
N GLN A 130 -0.20 -23.20 -15.34
CA GLN A 130 0.23 -22.59 -14.08
C GLN A 130 1.06 -23.53 -13.21
N LYS A 131 1.03 -24.82 -13.52
CA LYS A 131 1.83 -25.81 -12.81
C LYS A 131 3.33 -25.54 -12.94
N ASP A 132 3.75 -24.92 -14.01
CA ASP A 132 5.15 -24.56 -14.27
C ASP A 132 5.43 -23.08 -14.02
N ASN A 133 4.38 -22.24 -13.90
CA ASN A 133 4.48 -20.84 -13.51
C ASN A 133 4.05 -20.69 -12.05
N THR A 134 4.94 -21.06 -11.16
CA THR A 134 4.70 -21.04 -9.70
C THR A 134 4.55 -19.64 -9.13
N THR A 135 4.70 -18.60 -9.95
CA THR A 135 4.73 -17.21 -9.53
C THR A 135 3.45 -16.45 -9.85
N ALA A 136 2.65 -16.88 -10.86
CA ALA A 136 1.35 -16.27 -11.12
C ALA A 136 0.28 -16.84 -10.17
N GLN A 137 -0.34 -15.98 -9.38
CA GLN A 137 -1.30 -16.37 -8.34
C GLN A 137 -2.57 -15.55 -8.44
N PHE A 138 -3.68 -16.16 -8.06
CA PHE A 138 -4.92 -15.45 -7.77
C PHE A 138 -5.09 -15.39 -6.25
N GLU A 139 -5.15 -14.18 -5.71
CA GLU A 139 -5.18 -13.94 -4.28
C GLU A 139 -6.35 -13.03 -3.90
N VAL A 140 -6.89 -13.26 -2.70
CA VAL A 140 -7.77 -12.31 -2.03
C VAL A 140 -6.88 -11.37 -1.21
N LYS A 141 -6.84 -10.11 -1.61
CA LYS A 141 -6.02 -9.07 -0.95
C LYS A 141 -6.77 -8.35 0.15
N GLU A 142 -8.07 -8.09 -0.05
CA GLU A 142 -8.95 -7.51 0.96
C GLU A 142 -10.29 -8.25 0.98
N ALA A 143 -10.80 -8.49 2.16
CA ALA A 143 -12.13 -9.03 2.41
C ALA A 143 -12.60 -8.53 3.78
N TYR A 144 -13.39 -7.46 3.82
CA TYR A 144 -13.85 -6.87 5.07
C TYR A 144 -15.25 -6.31 4.98
N VAL A 145 -15.83 -6.10 6.14
CA VAL A 145 -17.10 -5.40 6.35
C VAL A 145 -16.82 -4.13 7.14
N GLU A 146 -17.47 -3.03 6.77
CA GLU A 146 -17.49 -1.79 7.53
C GLU A 146 -18.95 -1.39 7.80
N LEU A 147 -19.28 -1.08 9.05
CA LEU A 147 -20.61 -0.70 9.50
C LEU A 147 -20.55 0.70 10.10
N GLY A 148 -21.37 1.61 9.63
CA GLY A 148 -21.50 2.95 10.19
C GLY A 148 -22.89 3.24 10.71
N GLY A 149 -23.01 4.33 11.47
CA GLY A 149 -24.29 4.77 12.05
C GLY A 149 -24.72 4.01 13.31
N ILE A 150 -24.00 2.97 13.76
CA ILE A 150 -24.36 2.19 14.97
C ILE A 150 -23.92 2.94 16.25
N LEU A 151 -22.71 3.51 16.23
CA LEU A 151 -22.11 4.18 17.39
C LEU A 151 -22.16 5.72 17.26
N GLY A 152 -22.99 6.23 16.35
CA GLY A 152 -23.15 7.63 15.99
C GLY A 152 -22.92 7.85 14.49
N ASP A 153 -23.43 8.96 13.97
CA ASP A 153 -23.48 9.23 12.52
C ASP A 153 -22.07 9.29 11.87
N ASP A 154 -21.09 9.78 12.61
CA ASP A 154 -19.70 9.94 12.15
C ASP A 154 -18.79 8.76 12.50
N THR A 155 -19.36 7.66 13.00
CA THR A 155 -18.56 6.54 13.53
C THR A 155 -18.82 5.27 12.73
N SER A 156 -17.75 4.61 12.30
CA SER A 156 -17.79 3.28 11.71
C SER A 156 -16.90 2.29 12.46
N ILE A 157 -17.28 1.02 12.37
CA ILE A 157 -16.48 -0.13 12.81
C ILE A 157 -16.26 -1.04 11.62
N TRP A 158 -15.07 -1.62 11.53
CA TRP A 158 -14.75 -2.56 10.46
C TRP A 158 -14.10 -3.83 11.01
N GLY A 159 -14.22 -4.93 10.27
CA GLY A 159 -13.54 -6.18 10.55
C GLY A 159 -13.29 -6.98 9.30
N GLY A 160 -12.13 -7.65 9.24
CA GLY A 160 -11.71 -8.46 8.12
C GLY A 160 -10.28 -8.20 7.66
N GLN A 161 -9.93 -8.69 6.48
CA GLN A 161 -8.63 -8.48 5.85
C GLN A 161 -8.61 -7.15 5.10
N ARG A 162 -7.66 -6.28 5.42
CA ARG A 162 -7.63 -4.92 4.85
C ARG A 162 -6.20 -4.39 4.67
N PHE A 163 -6.03 -3.53 3.66
CA PHE A 163 -4.91 -2.60 3.55
C PHE A 163 -5.29 -1.27 4.19
N LEU A 164 -4.96 -1.10 5.46
CA LEU A 164 -5.32 0.10 6.20
C LEU A 164 -4.32 1.23 5.96
N ASN A 165 -4.81 2.44 5.65
CA ASN A 165 -4.05 3.69 5.60
C ASN A 165 -2.81 3.65 4.68
N ARG A 166 -2.96 3.17 3.44
CA ARG A 166 -1.85 3.07 2.47
C ARG A 166 -1.43 4.41 1.90
N ALA A 167 -0.11 4.61 1.80
CA ALA A 167 0.52 5.69 1.03
C ALA A 167 1.78 5.17 0.33
N ALA A 168 2.04 5.70 -0.87
CA ALA A 168 3.19 5.31 -1.69
C ALA A 168 3.76 6.51 -2.44
N GLY A 169 5.05 6.45 -2.73
CA GLY A 169 5.72 7.37 -3.65
C GLY A 169 5.11 7.30 -5.06
N ILE A 170 5.05 8.43 -5.75
CA ILE A 170 4.38 8.52 -7.06
C ILE A 170 5.29 8.12 -8.23
N LEU A 171 6.60 8.15 -8.05
CA LEU A 171 7.60 7.82 -9.07
C LEU A 171 8.27 6.48 -8.79
N SER A 172 8.69 6.22 -7.55
CA SER A 172 9.23 4.94 -7.11
C SER A 172 8.15 3.86 -6.98
N GLY A 173 6.94 4.24 -6.58
CA GLY A 173 5.88 3.31 -6.22
C GLY A 173 6.11 2.60 -4.88
N GLU A 174 7.04 3.08 -4.07
CA GLU A 174 7.37 2.52 -2.76
C GLU A 174 6.27 2.79 -1.75
N PHE A 175 5.65 1.71 -1.23
CA PHE A 175 4.69 1.82 -0.13
C PHE A 175 5.44 2.10 1.18
N TRP A 176 5.33 3.32 1.67
CA TRP A 176 6.01 3.72 2.90
C TRP A 176 5.10 3.67 4.14
N LYS A 177 3.79 3.70 3.95
CA LYS A 177 2.79 3.65 5.01
C LYS A 177 1.71 2.65 4.66
N GLN A 178 1.41 1.74 5.55
CA GLN A 178 0.28 0.81 5.50
C GLN A 178 0.21 -0.05 6.77
N SER A 179 -0.95 -0.68 6.99
CA SER A 179 -1.07 -1.90 7.80
C SER A 179 -1.84 -2.93 7.00
N SER A 180 -1.19 -4.06 6.74
CA SER A 180 -1.73 -5.13 5.91
C SER A 180 -1.93 -6.39 6.73
N GLY A 181 -3.17 -6.86 6.83
CA GLY A 181 -3.49 -8.07 7.58
C GLY A 181 -4.97 -8.21 7.86
N ILE A 182 -5.29 -9.13 8.76
CA ILE A 182 -6.65 -9.37 9.26
C ILE A 182 -6.81 -8.62 10.58
N GLY A 183 -7.90 -7.87 10.74
CA GLY A 183 -8.08 -7.10 11.95
C GLY A 183 -9.47 -6.53 12.10
N ALA A 184 -9.56 -5.59 13.02
CA ALA A 184 -10.76 -4.81 13.27
C ALA A 184 -10.37 -3.42 13.76
N GLY A 185 -11.26 -2.45 13.56
CA GLY A 185 -11.02 -1.09 14.01
C GLY A 185 -12.29 -0.28 14.12
N ILE A 186 -12.14 0.87 14.72
CA ILE A 186 -13.15 1.90 14.83
C ILE A 186 -12.58 3.21 14.30
N GLN A 187 -13.37 3.92 13.55
CA GLN A 187 -13.06 5.24 13.02
C GLN A 187 -14.21 6.20 13.34
N THR A 188 -13.88 7.42 13.70
CA THR A 188 -14.88 8.46 14.01
C THR A 188 -14.35 9.83 13.60
N LYS A 189 -15.21 10.85 13.67
CA LYS A 189 -14.81 12.26 13.59
C LYS A 189 -14.61 12.82 14.98
N LEU A 190 -13.41 13.31 15.24
CA LEU A 190 -13.07 13.99 16.49
C LEU A 190 -12.66 15.43 16.18
N GLY A 191 -13.49 16.40 16.61
CA GLY A 191 -13.27 17.80 16.25
C GLY A 191 -13.32 18.09 14.74
N GLY A 192 -14.08 17.29 13.98
CA GLY A 192 -14.16 17.37 12.52
C GLY A 192 -13.10 16.56 11.76
N ASN A 193 -12.06 16.11 12.45
CA ASN A 193 -10.95 15.35 11.90
C ASN A 193 -11.17 13.83 12.03
N THR A 194 -10.60 13.05 11.13
CA THR A 194 -10.70 11.58 11.17
C THR A 194 -9.79 11.03 12.27
N ALA A 195 -10.36 10.33 13.24
CA ALA A 195 -9.64 9.63 14.31
C ALA A 195 -9.98 8.15 14.27
N GLY A 196 -9.02 7.28 14.55
CA GLY A 196 -9.28 5.85 14.61
C GLY A 196 -8.26 5.07 15.41
N ILE A 197 -8.71 3.87 15.78
CA ILE A 197 -7.89 2.82 16.36
C ILE A 197 -8.18 1.53 15.64
N ALA A 198 -7.13 0.76 15.36
CA ALA A 198 -7.24 -0.55 14.73
C ALA A 198 -6.27 -1.54 15.37
N TYR A 199 -6.65 -2.80 15.35
CA TYR A 199 -5.77 -3.93 15.60
C TYR A 199 -5.66 -4.74 14.31
N VAL A 200 -4.45 -4.94 13.83
CA VAL A 200 -4.16 -5.68 12.59
C VAL A 200 -3.17 -6.79 12.89
N MET A 201 -3.45 -7.98 12.40
CA MET A 201 -2.60 -9.16 12.56
C MET A 201 -2.17 -9.66 11.18
N ALA A 202 -0.88 -9.93 11.04
CA ALA A 202 -0.27 -10.51 9.85
C ALA A 202 0.39 -11.84 10.17
N ASP A 203 0.47 -12.72 9.17
CA ASP A 203 1.14 -14.01 9.26
C ASP A 203 2.45 -13.96 8.44
N PRO A 204 3.62 -13.78 9.07
CA PRO A 204 4.91 -13.81 8.39
C PRO A 204 5.21 -15.17 7.73
N ASP A 205 4.57 -16.24 8.21
CA ASP A 205 4.76 -17.61 7.71
C ASP A 205 3.71 -18.02 6.67
N ALA A 206 2.97 -17.08 6.09
CA ALA A 206 1.84 -17.35 5.17
C ALA A 206 2.20 -18.25 3.97
N GLY A 207 3.46 -18.42 3.63
CA GLY A 207 3.95 -19.36 2.61
C GLY A 207 4.51 -20.68 3.15
N SER A 208 4.60 -20.85 4.47
CA SER A 208 5.18 -22.04 5.10
C SER A 208 4.08 -23.01 5.51
N SER A 209 4.07 -24.20 4.93
CA SER A 209 3.01 -25.20 5.11
C SER A 209 3.49 -26.44 5.87
N THR A 210 4.12 -26.31 7.04
CA THR A 210 4.31 -27.46 7.92
C THR A 210 3.06 -27.62 8.78
N PRO A 211 2.20 -28.63 8.53
CA PRO A 211 1.00 -28.84 9.35
C PRO A 211 1.36 -29.06 10.81
N GLY A 212 0.74 -28.30 11.72
CA GLY A 212 0.95 -28.41 13.15
C GLY A 212 2.18 -27.68 13.70
N ALA A 213 2.93 -26.95 12.88
CA ALA A 213 3.95 -26.03 13.36
C ALA A 213 3.31 -24.83 14.07
N GLU A 214 3.87 -24.40 15.18
CA GLU A 214 3.54 -23.12 15.77
C GLU A 214 3.93 -22.02 14.77
N ARG A 215 2.99 -21.07 14.51
CA ARG A 215 3.20 -20.00 13.54
C ARG A 215 3.74 -18.76 14.22
N THR A 216 4.66 -18.10 13.54
CA THR A 216 5.03 -16.72 13.85
C THR A 216 3.85 -15.83 13.50
N THR A 217 3.44 -14.95 14.40
CA THR A 217 2.40 -13.95 14.14
C THR A 217 2.94 -12.57 14.46
N ALA A 218 2.65 -11.63 13.59
CA ALA A 218 2.89 -10.22 13.83
C ALA A 218 1.55 -9.49 14.05
N SER A 219 1.52 -8.55 14.97
CA SER A 219 0.34 -7.72 15.21
C SER A 219 0.71 -6.26 15.41
N SER A 220 -0.20 -5.36 15.08
CA SER A 220 -0.05 -3.92 15.30
C SER A 220 -1.32 -3.34 15.89
N VAL A 221 -1.14 -2.43 16.84
CA VAL A 221 -2.19 -1.51 17.28
C VAL A 221 -1.88 -0.16 16.64
N ASP A 222 -2.79 0.30 15.80
CA ASP A 222 -2.66 1.55 15.05
C ASP A 222 -3.57 2.61 15.66
N LEU A 223 -3.02 3.77 15.96
CA LEU A 223 -3.75 4.97 16.31
C LEU A 223 -3.49 6.00 15.22
N TYR A 224 -4.52 6.68 14.74
CA TYR A 224 -4.37 7.70 13.71
C TYR A 224 -5.32 8.87 13.91
N TYR A 225 -4.85 10.06 13.49
CA TYR A 225 -5.60 11.30 13.55
C TYR A 225 -5.24 12.17 12.34
N TYR A 226 -6.19 12.38 11.44
CA TYR A 226 -5.96 12.94 10.10
C TYR A 226 -6.77 14.20 9.83
N GLY A 227 -6.18 15.10 9.06
CA GLY A 227 -6.84 16.27 8.54
C GLY A 227 -6.77 17.49 9.47
N VAL A 228 -5.79 17.54 10.39
CA VAL A 228 -5.60 18.68 11.31
C VAL A 228 -5.13 19.90 10.53
N ASP A 229 -5.89 20.97 10.56
CA ASP A 229 -5.53 22.21 9.87
C ASP A 229 -4.24 22.81 10.45
N ALA A 230 -3.22 22.97 9.61
CA ALA A 230 -1.94 23.60 9.94
C ALA A 230 -1.80 25.01 9.35
N GLY A 231 -2.85 25.57 8.75
CA GLY A 231 -2.85 26.88 8.09
C GLY A 231 -2.17 26.90 6.70
N ILE A 232 -1.21 26.00 6.46
CA ILE A 232 -0.52 25.82 5.17
C ILE A 232 -0.93 24.51 4.47
N GLY A 233 -1.81 23.73 5.08
CA GLY A 233 -2.26 22.42 4.64
C GLY A 233 -2.81 21.63 5.81
N SER A 234 -2.89 20.31 5.69
CA SER A 234 -3.35 19.42 6.76
C SER A 234 -2.25 18.51 7.27
N LEU A 235 -2.27 18.25 8.57
CA LEU A 235 -1.40 17.28 9.23
C LEU A 235 -2.15 15.98 9.52
N ASP A 236 -1.47 14.89 9.26
CA ASP A 236 -1.88 13.54 9.61
C ASP A 236 -0.86 12.94 10.58
N PHE A 237 -1.35 12.27 11.61
CA PHE A 237 -0.55 11.64 12.66
C PHE A 237 -0.85 10.16 12.71
N ASP A 238 0.20 9.33 12.77
CA ASP A 238 0.11 7.90 13.00
C ASP A 238 0.99 7.53 14.20
N LEU A 239 0.49 6.62 15.04
CA LEU A 239 1.24 5.97 16.09
C LEU A 239 0.90 4.47 16.06
N LYS A 240 1.93 3.62 16.05
CA LYS A 240 1.77 2.18 15.99
C LYS A 240 2.58 1.51 17.09
N TYR A 241 2.03 0.45 17.65
CA TYR A 241 2.76 -0.50 18.47
C TYR A 241 2.69 -1.86 17.80
N GLY A 242 3.82 -2.37 17.39
CA GLY A 242 3.96 -3.69 16.76
C GLY A 242 4.50 -4.73 17.74
N GLN A 243 4.05 -5.96 17.56
CA GLN A 243 4.57 -7.12 18.28
C GLN A 243 4.67 -8.29 17.30
N LYS A 244 5.75 -9.09 17.42
CA LYS A 244 5.91 -10.35 16.72
C LYS A 244 6.17 -11.45 17.73
N VAL A 245 5.39 -12.52 17.64
CA VAL A 245 5.55 -13.71 18.48
C VAL A 245 6.21 -14.79 17.64
N VAL A 246 7.42 -15.19 18.04
CA VAL A 246 8.21 -16.24 17.40
C VAL A 246 8.15 -17.48 18.28
N ASN A 247 7.54 -18.56 17.80
CA ASN A 247 7.54 -19.93 18.35
C ASN A 247 7.82 -20.05 19.87
N GLY A 248 7.06 -19.30 20.67
CA GLY A 248 6.99 -19.55 22.13
C GLY A 248 8.03 -18.92 23.02
N ASP A 249 9.17 -18.45 22.53
CA ASP A 249 10.28 -18.07 23.40
C ASP A 249 10.78 -16.62 23.33
N GLU A 250 10.58 -15.90 22.23
CA GLU A 250 11.00 -14.50 22.13
C GLU A 250 9.90 -13.64 21.49
N ASN A 251 9.44 -12.65 22.22
CA ASN A 251 8.54 -11.62 21.70
C ASN A 251 9.39 -10.42 21.30
N GLU A 252 9.42 -10.13 20.01
CA GLU A 252 9.92 -8.86 19.49
C GLU A 252 8.79 -7.83 19.57
N ASP A 253 9.09 -6.60 19.93
CA ASP A 253 8.14 -5.50 19.88
C ASP A 253 8.77 -4.25 19.27
N GLY A 254 7.97 -3.20 19.08
CA GLY A 254 8.46 -1.95 18.57
C GLY A 254 7.36 -0.91 18.46
N ILE A 255 7.78 0.33 18.42
CA ILE A 255 6.89 1.47 18.20
C ILE A 255 7.22 2.15 16.89
N GLY A 256 6.20 2.71 16.26
CA GLY A 256 6.33 3.52 15.06
C GLY A 256 5.46 4.75 15.14
N ALA A 257 5.95 5.85 14.63
CA ALA A 257 5.20 7.10 14.55
C ALA A 257 5.47 7.83 13.25
N SER A 258 4.48 8.54 12.73
CA SER A 258 4.68 9.45 11.61
C SER A 258 3.87 10.74 11.75
N VAL A 259 4.41 11.79 11.13
CA VAL A 259 3.70 13.03 10.86
C VAL A 259 3.78 13.30 9.36
N THR A 260 2.62 13.53 8.74
CA THR A 260 2.51 13.82 7.31
C THR A 260 1.87 15.19 7.12
N LEU A 261 2.50 16.05 6.33
CA LEU A 261 1.95 17.32 5.89
C LEU A 261 1.47 17.18 4.44
N ASN A 262 0.17 17.36 4.22
CA ASN A 262 -0.44 17.47 2.91
C ASN A 262 -0.67 18.95 2.61
N THR A 263 -0.07 19.46 1.52
CA THR A 263 -0.12 20.89 1.20
C THR A 263 -0.11 21.14 -0.31
N SER A 264 -0.28 22.37 -0.74
CA SER A 264 0.03 22.80 -2.11
C SER A 264 1.51 22.53 -2.41
N TYR A 265 1.92 22.52 -3.70
CA TYR A 265 3.30 22.26 -4.05
C TYR A 265 4.23 23.38 -3.56
N TYR A 266 4.60 23.29 -2.26
CA TYR A 266 5.44 24.30 -1.56
C TYR A 266 4.94 25.75 -1.76
N GLY A 267 3.63 25.96 -1.72
CA GLY A 267 2.99 27.27 -1.93
C GLY A 267 2.70 27.62 -3.39
N LEU A 268 3.06 26.75 -4.34
CA LEU A 268 2.74 26.87 -5.78
C LEU A 268 1.51 26.04 -6.12
N ASP A 269 1.04 26.13 -7.36
CA ASP A 269 -0.07 25.33 -7.88
C ASP A 269 0.33 23.85 -8.01
N GLY A 270 -0.48 22.98 -7.44
CA GLY A 270 -0.22 21.54 -7.33
C GLY A 270 -0.39 21.04 -5.92
N TRP A 271 0.23 19.89 -5.60
CA TRP A 271 0.15 19.29 -4.28
C TRP A 271 1.45 18.57 -3.92
N THR A 272 1.73 18.50 -2.61
CA THR A 272 2.79 17.64 -2.04
C THR A 272 2.31 16.93 -0.79
N GLN A 273 2.84 15.74 -0.59
CA GLN A 273 2.80 15.00 0.67
C GLN A 273 4.23 14.90 1.21
N ASN A 274 4.41 15.34 2.45
CA ASN A 274 5.71 15.39 3.12
C ASN A 274 5.59 14.63 4.42
N ALA A 275 6.40 13.61 4.65
CA ALA A 275 6.31 12.81 5.85
C ALA A 275 7.67 12.61 6.51
N ILE A 276 7.63 12.54 7.83
CA ILE A 276 8.69 12.03 8.68
C ILE A 276 8.12 10.87 9.49
N ALA A 277 8.86 9.78 9.56
CA ALA A 277 8.49 8.64 10.39
C ALA A 277 9.70 8.05 11.11
N TYR A 278 9.44 7.48 12.27
CA TYR A 278 10.40 6.84 13.15
C TYR A 278 9.87 5.47 13.55
N GLY A 279 10.75 4.48 13.63
CA GLY A 279 10.35 3.14 14.03
C GLY A 279 11.46 2.37 14.72
N THR A 280 11.07 1.54 15.68
CA THR A 280 11.96 0.63 16.41
C THR A 280 11.48 -0.82 16.29
N GLY A 281 12.37 -1.78 16.47
CA GLY A 281 12.06 -3.20 16.54
C GLY A 281 11.18 -3.67 15.38
N VAL A 282 10.04 -4.27 15.68
CA VAL A 282 9.06 -4.75 14.68
C VAL A 282 8.58 -3.64 13.73
N MET A 283 8.62 -2.38 14.15
CA MET A 283 8.20 -1.22 13.36
C MET A 283 9.36 -0.51 12.65
N GLN A 284 10.56 -1.11 12.57
CA GLN A 284 11.73 -0.54 11.89
C GLN A 284 11.47 -0.14 10.43
N ASN A 285 10.53 -0.81 9.76
CA ASN A 285 10.25 -0.55 8.35
C ASN A 285 9.45 0.75 8.18
N ARG A 286 10.15 1.87 8.00
CA ARG A 286 9.57 3.21 7.84
C ARG A 286 8.63 3.61 8.97
N GLY A 287 8.78 3.04 10.17
CA GLY A 287 7.98 3.31 11.35
C GLY A 287 6.48 2.96 11.25
N VAL A 288 5.89 3.10 10.08
CA VAL A 288 4.43 2.99 9.88
C VAL A 288 4.04 2.02 8.75
N ASN A 289 4.98 1.18 8.30
CA ASN A 289 4.72 0.14 7.29
C ASN A 289 4.73 -1.24 7.96
N PHE A 290 3.53 -1.74 8.26
CA PHE A 290 3.30 -3.01 8.95
C PHE A 290 2.65 -4.04 8.03
N GLY A 291 3.09 -5.29 8.15
CA GLY A 291 2.54 -6.44 7.42
C GLY A 291 3.30 -7.74 7.74
N GLY A 292 3.11 -8.78 6.94
CA GLY A 292 3.81 -10.07 7.10
C GLY A 292 5.35 -9.97 7.01
N TRP A 293 5.86 -8.87 6.49
CA TRP A 293 7.30 -8.57 6.42
C TRP A 293 7.86 -7.86 7.67
N SER A 294 7.01 -7.53 8.65
CA SER A 294 7.42 -6.85 9.86
C SER A 294 8.21 -7.76 10.78
N GLY A 295 9.27 -7.24 11.34
CA GLY A 295 10.16 -7.90 12.27
C GLY A 295 11.44 -7.11 12.45
N GLY A 296 12.17 -7.41 13.48
CA GLY A 296 13.43 -6.79 13.83
C GLY A 296 13.83 -7.18 15.24
N ASN A 297 15.09 -6.97 15.59
CA ASN A 297 15.58 -7.14 16.95
C ASN A 297 15.43 -5.85 17.77
N ASP A 298 15.83 -5.87 19.02
CA ASP A 298 15.75 -4.73 19.94
C ASP A 298 16.66 -3.56 19.51
N ASP A 299 17.70 -3.82 18.70
CA ASP A 299 18.62 -2.82 18.16
C ASP A 299 18.10 -2.15 16.88
N ALA A 300 17.01 -2.66 16.30
CA ALA A 300 16.44 -2.10 15.10
C ALA A 300 15.80 -0.74 15.36
N GLU A 301 16.33 0.29 14.70
CA GLU A 301 15.87 1.67 14.84
C GLU A 301 16.08 2.45 13.54
N SER A 302 15.04 3.12 13.04
CA SER A 302 15.09 3.83 11.77
C SER A 302 14.42 5.19 11.78
N LEU A 303 14.93 6.06 10.91
CA LEU A 303 14.31 7.32 10.52
C LEU A 303 13.97 7.27 9.03
N PHE A 304 12.76 7.66 8.69
CA PHE A 304 12.28 7.77 7.31
C PHE A 304 11.77 9.17 7.01
N LEU A 305 12.15 9.69 5.84
CA LEU A 305 11.69 10.97 5.32
C LEU A 305 11.21 10.78 3.89
N THR A 306 10.10 11.39 3.52
CA THR A 306 9.67 11.42 2.12
C THR A 306 8.97 12.73 1.79
N SER A 307 9.15 13.17 0.57
CA SER A 307 8.43 14.29 -0.02
C SER A 307 8.17 13.98 -1.49
N TYR A 308 6.90 13.99 -1.89
CA TYR A 308 6.51 13.77 -3.28
C TYR A 308 5.26 14.56 -3.64
N GLY A 309 5.12 14.85 -4.91
CA GLY A 309 3.95 15.59 -5.39
C GLY A 309 4.06 15.99 -6.85
N VAL A 310 3.08 16.76 -7.30
CA VAL A 310 2.98 17.26 -8.67
C VAL A 310 2.81 18.77 -8.64
N LEU A 311 3.70 19.47 -9.33
CA LEU A 311 3.61 20.89 -9.61
C LEU A 311 2.91 21.11 -10.97
N ASN A 312 1.91 21.97 -11.01
CA ASN A 312 1.32 22.47 -12.23
C ASN A 312 2.06 23.75 -12.67
N ILE A 313 3.05 23.61 -13.56
CA ILE A 313 3.85 24.75 -14.04
C ILE A 313 3.03 25.63 -14.97
N SER A 314 2.19 25.00 -15.78
CA SER A 314 1.25 25.66 -16.70
C SER A 314 0.16 24.66 -17.12
N GLU A 315 -0.80 25.09 -17.93
CA GLU A 315 -1.83 24.21 -18.50
C GLU A 315 -1.26 22.99 -19.25
N ARG A 316 -0.03 23.10 -19.79
CA ARG A 316 0.62 22.03 -20.56
C ARG A 316 1.78 21.36 -19.85
N TRP A 317 2.40 22.01 -18.87
CA TRP A 317 3.56 21.49 -18.18
C TRP A 317 3.23 21.12 -16.74
N GLN A 318 3.53 19.89 -16.39
CA GLN A 318 3.47 19.37 -15.03
C GLN A 318 4.83 18.76 -14.66
N LEU A 319 5.18 18.78 -13.37
CA LEU A 319 6.41 18.20 -12.86
C LEU A 319 6.09 17.33 -11.64
N GLY A 320 6.22 16.03 -11.80
CA GLY A 320 6.25 15.12 -10.66
C GLY A 320 7.62 15.09 -10.03
N THR A 321 7.69 15.15 -8.71
CA THR A 321 8.94 15.01 -7.95
C THR A 321 8.76 14.01 -6.81
N GLU A 322 9.85 13.37 -6.45
CA GLU A 322 9.91 12.48 -5.29
C GLU A 322 11.31 12.49 -4.71
N ALA A 323 11.41 12.62 -3.39
CA ALA A 323 12.62 12.40 -2.62
C ALA A 323 12.26 11.53 -1.41
N THR A 324 12.95 10.42 -1.23
CA THR A 324 12.77 9.50 -0.13
C THR A 324 14.11 9.18 0.50
N TYR A 325 14.17 9.17 1.81
CA TYR A 325 15.37 8.86 2.59
C TYR A 325 14.98 7.94 3.74
N ILE A 326 15.74 6.87 3.93
CA ILE A 326 15.63 6.00 5.10
C ILE A 326 17.03 5.70 5.63
N THR A 327 17.21 5.73 6.93
CA THR A 327 18.47 5.40 7.57
C THR A 327 18.26 4.60 8.84
N ALA A 328 19.19 3.69 9.12
CA ALA A 328 19.37 3.11 10.44
C ALA A 328 19.84 4.19 11.41
N LEU A 329 19.28 4.26 12.60
CA LEU A 329 19.82 5.01 13.73
C LEU A 329 20.74 4.12 14.59
N ASP A 330 20.46 2.81 14.60
CA ASP A 330 21.34 1.75 15.07
C ASP A 330 21.40 0.65 14.00
N GLU A 331 20.36 -0.15 13.82
CA GLU A 331 20.27 -1.21 12.82
C GLU A 331 18.97 -1.09 12.01
N LEU A 332 19.01 -1.42 10.73
CA LEU A 332 17.84 -1.50 9.85
C LEU A 332 17.97 -2.74 8.96
N TRP A 333 16.95 -3.62 9.03
CA TRP A 333 16.90 -4.89 8.30
C TRP A 333 18.14 -5.78 8.51
N GLY A 334 18.72 -5.75 9.71
CA GLY A 334 19.88 -6.51 10.08
C GLY A 334 21.21 -5.88 9.64
N ALA A 335 21.21 -4.64 9.17
CA ALA A 335 22.42 -3.92 8.77
C ALA A 335 22.62 -2.66 9.61
N LYS A 336 23.84 -2.49 10.11
CA LYS A 336 24.29 -1.25 10.76
C LYS A 336 24.67 -0.22 9.71
N GLY A 337 24.50 1.06 10.07
CA GLY A 337 24.85 2.16 9.18
C GLY A 337 24.08 2.23 7.87
N LEU A 338 23.02 1.42 7.70
CA LEU A 338 22.26 1.41 6.45
C LEU A 338 21.60 2.76 6.21
N THR A 339 21.90 3.32 5.04
CA THR A 339 21.27 4.54 4.53
C THR A 339 20.85 4.29 3.09
N ARG A 340 19.64 4.68 2.74
CA ARG A 340 19.11 4.64 1.36
C ARG A 340 18.35 5.91 1.05
N TYR A 341 18.58 6.47 -0.14
CA TYR A 341 17.72 7.54 -0.65
C TYR A 341 17.49 7.44 -2.15
N ILE A 342 16.38 8.01 -2.59
CA ILE A 342 16.02 8.18 -3.99
C ILE A 342 15.60 9.63 -4.18
N VAL A 343 16.11 10.25 -5.25
CA VAL A 343 15.61 11.52 -5.75
C VAL A 343 15.18 11.33 -7.19
N ALA A 344 13.96 11.73 -7.51
CA ALA A 344 13.41 11.55 -8.85
C ALA A 344 12.59 12.77 -9.30
N ALA A 345 12.62 13.02 -10.60
CA ALA A 345 11.81 14.05 -11.23
C ALA A 345 11.25 13.54 -12.57
N ARG A 346 10.00 13.92 -12.86
CA ARG A 346 9.32 13.61 -14.12
C ARG A 346 8.62 14.86 -14.66
N PRO A 347 9.29 15.72 -15.46
CA PRO A 347 8.60 16.68 -16.29
C PRO A 347 7.67 15.97 -17.29
N SER A 348 6.50 16.52 -17.45
CA SER A 348 5.43 16.01 -18.29
C SER A 348 4.84 17.13 -19.12
N TYR A 349 4.74 16.93 -20.43
CA TYR A 349 4.22 17.90 -21.38
C TYR A 349 2.99 17.36 -22.12
N LYS A 350 1.85 18.04 -21.98
CA LYS A 350 0.61 17.74 -22.69
C LYS A 350 0.74 18.24 -24.14
N LEU A 351 0.96 17.32 -25.06
CA LEU A 351 1.01 17.66 -26.50
C LEU A 351 -0.40 18.02 -26.99
N ASN A 352 -1.41 17.24 -26.56
CA ASN A 352 -2.85 17.47 -26.74
C ASN A 352 -3.61 16.73 -25.64
N ASP A 353 -4.94 16.65 -25.72
CA ASP A 353 -5.79 16.02 -24.70
C ASP A 353 -5.53 14.53 -24.49
N ASN A 354 -4.89 13.86 -25.46
CA ASN A 354 -4.72 12.41 -25.47
C ASN A 354 -3.25 11.94 -25.53
N ILE A 355 -2.31 12.89 -25.67
CA ILE A 355 -0.88 12.56 -25.78
C ILE A 355 -0.09 13.39 -24.79
N ARG A 356 0.69 12.71 -23.97
CA ARG A 356 1.62 13.30 -23.00
C ARG A 356 3.02 12.77 -23.25
N LEU A 357 3.99 13.69 -23.31
CA LEU A 357 5.42 13.36 -23.34
C LEU A 357 5.96 13.42 -21.91
N GLU A 358 6.76 12.45 -21.54
CA GLU A 358 7.38 12.36 -20.22
C GLU A 358 8.89 12.12 -20.35
N ALA A 359 9.65 12.76 -19.48
CA ALA A 359 11.03 12.39 -19.21
C ALA A 359 11.15 12.09 -17.71
N THR A 360 11.80 10.99 -17.33
CA THR A 360 12.05 10.66 -15.92
C THR A 360 13.54 10.60 -15.69
N ALA A 361 14.01 11.26 -14.64
CA ALA A 361 15.36 11.09 -14.14
C ALA A 361 15.30 10.71 -12.67
N SER A 362 16.06 9.70 -12.27
CA SER A 362 16.21 9.34 -10.87
C SER A 362 17.65 8.98 -10.53
N TYR A 363 18.00 9.24 -9.28
CA TYR A 363 19.25 8.82 -8.66
C TYR A 363 18.89 8.13 -7.35
N GLY A 364 19.39 6.91 -7.18
CA GLY A 364 19.29 6.13 -5.96
C GLY A 364 20.67 5.87 -5.38
N HIS A 365 20.78 5.94 -4.07
CA HIS A 365 21.98 5.61 -3.32
C HIS A 365 21.63 4.70 -2.17
N GLU A 366 22.50 3.76 -1.89
CA GLU A 366 22.43 2.90 -0.71
C GLU A 366 23.84 2.65 -0.20
N GLU A 367 24.01 2.79 1.10
CA GLU A 367 25.23 2.40 1.81
C GLU A 367 24.85 1.64 3.09
N GLY A 368 25.71 0.76 3.55
CA GLY A 368 25.52 0.00 4.78
C GLY A 368 26.72 -0.85 5.11
N ASP A 369 26.86 -1.16 6.39
CA ASP A 369 27.90 -2.05 6.89
C ASP A 369 27.59 -3.51 6.47
N GLU A 370 28.53 -4.42 6.79
CA GLU A 370 28.47 -5.83 6.44
C GLU A 370 27.14 -6.52 6.82
N GLY A 371 26.72 -7.45 5.99
CA GLY A 371 25.58 -8.32 6.24
C GLY A 371 24.29 -7.97 5.50
N TYR A 372 24.21 -6.86 4.81
CA TYR A 372 23.03 -6.44 4.07
C TYR A 372 22.95 -7.12 2.69
N TRP A 373 21.76 -7.61 2.31
CA TRP A 373 21.45 -8.25 1.01
C TRP A 373 22.36 -9.45 0.67
N GLY A 374 22.78 -10.22 1.68
CA GLY A 374 23.61 -11.40 1.45
C GLY A 374 25.04 -11.08 1.04
N ARG A 375 25.46 -9.82 1.10
CA ARG A 375 26.86 -9.42 1.03
C ARG A 375 27.46 -9.56 2.43
N THR A 376 28.05 -10.69 2.71
CA THR A 376 28.74 -10.94 3.99
C THR A 376 30.17 -10.49 3.89
N GLY A 377 30.60 -9.60 4.81
CA GLY A 377 31.99 -9.27 5.03
C GLY A 377 32.50 -8.02 4.31
N ASP A 378 31.67 -7.30 3.56
CA ASP A 378 32.02 -6.06 2.87
C ASP A 378 30.97 -4.96 3.11
N ASP A 379 31.42 -3.72 3.26
CA ASP A 379 30.54 -2.56 3.22
C ASP A 379 29.85 -2.49 1.86
N VAL A 380 28.59 -2.12 1.85
CA VAL A 380 27.78 -1.98 0.65
C VAL A 380 27.67 -0.50 0.31
N GLU A 381 28.18 -0.11 -0.85
CA GLU A 381 27.86 1.17 -1.46
C GLU A 381 27.32 0.91 -2.86
N SER A 382 26.20 1.54 -3.21
CA SER A 382 25.55 1.38 -4.49
C SER A 382 24.94 2.70 -4.95
N ASN A 383 25.29 3.11 -6.16
CA ASN A 383 24.72 4.28 -6.81
C ASN A 383 24.04 3.87 -8.11
N ILE A 384 22.78 4.29 -8.28
CA ILE A 384 21.99 3.90 -9.43
C ILE A 384 21.37 5.13 -10.08
N ILE A 385 21.51 5.23 -11.39
CA ILE A 385 20.93 6.30 -12.20
C ILE A 385 19.91 5.68 -13.16
N ASN A 386 18.76 6.30 -13.31
CA ASN A 386 17.84 6.02 -14.40
C ASN A 386 17.49 7.31 -15.16
N LEU A 387 17.52 7.20 -16.49
CA LEU A 387 17.03 8.22 -17.41
C LEU A 387 16.01 7.56 -18.36
N GLU A 388 14.83 8.12 -18.46
CA GLU A 388 13.74 7.56 -19.27
C GLU A 388 13.04 8.66 -20.07
N ILE A 389 12.71 8.35 -21.31
CA ILE A 389 11.77 9.13 -22.12
C ILE A 389 10.60 8.24 -22.51
N ALA A 390 9.39 8.79 -22.48
CA ALA A 390 8.17 8.07 -22.79
C ALA A 390 7.14 8.96 -23.48
N THR A 391 6.24 8.31 -24.22
CA THR A 391 5.02 8.94 -24.75
C THR A 391 3.83 8.18 -24.21
N ALA A 392 2.97 8.84 -23.46
CA ALA A 392 1.73 8.24 -22.96
C ALA A 392 0.58 8.61 -23.92
N PHE A 393 -0.03 7.59 -24.52
CA PHE A 393 -1.32 7.67 -25.19
C PHE A 393 -2.40 7.36 -24.16
N THR A 394 -3.32 8.30 -23.94
CA THR A 394 -4.25 8.24 -22.80
C THR A 394 -5.60 8.87 -23.15
N ALA A 395 -6.63 8.56 -22.39
CA ALA A 395 -7.93 9.23 -22.51
C ALA A 395 -7.91 10.67 -21.97
N ASN A 396 -6.99 10.95 -21.04
CA ASN A 396 -6.75 12.27 -20.46
C ASN A 396 -5.25 12.48 -20.25
N SER A 397 -4.67 13.53 -20.84
CA SER A 397 -3.23 13.81 -20.78
C SER A 397 -2.74 14.44 -19.48
N ASP A 398 -3.57 14.59 -18.44
CA ASP A 398 -3.12 14.99 -17.12
C ASP A 398 -2.11 13.99 -16.54
N TYR A 399 -1.31 14.43 -15.58
CA TYR A 399 -0.20 13.65 -15.00
C TYR A 399 -0.59 12.23 -14.64
N PHE A 400 -1.75 12.04 -14.03
CA PHE A 400 -2.32 10.74 -13.65
C PHE A 400 -3.38 10.22 -14.62
N GLY A 401 -3.49 10.81 -15.81
CA GLY A 401 -4.51 10.40 -16.79
C GLY A 401 -4.38 8.92 -17.18
N ARG A 402 -5.49 8.20 -17.12
CA ARG A 402 -5.63 6.77 -17.45
C ARG A 402 -6.97 6.56 -18.19
N PRO A 403 -7.15 5.46 -18.96
CA PRO A 403 -6.15 4.43 -19.27
C PRO A 403 -4.99 4.98 -20.09
N GLN A 404 -3.83 4.32 -20.03
CA GLN A 404 -2.68 4.71 -20.86
C GLN A 404 -2.01 3.50 -21.53
N VAL A 405 -1.45 3.75 -22.70
CA VAL A 405 -0.46 2.92 -23.38
C VAL A 405 0.79 3.77 -23.54
N LYS A 406 1.90 3.33 -22.95
CA LYS A 406 3.10 4.16 -22.82
C LYS A 406 4.34 3.42 -23.35
N PRO A 407 4.72 3.56 -24.62
CA PRO A 407 6.05 3.21 -25.09
C PRO A 407 7.10 4.08 -24.41
N TYR A 408 8.23 3.46 -24.03
CA TYR A 408 9.32 4.14 -23.35
C TYR A 408 10.68 3.56 -23.70
N ILE A 409 11.71 4.35 -23.44
CA ILE A 409 13.12 3.96 -23.48
C ILE A 409 13.72 4.41 -22.17
N SER A 410 14.30 3.48 -21.40
CA SER A 410 15.04 3.75 -20.18
C SER A 410 16.50 3.38 -20.36
N TYR A 411 17.40 4.20 -19.82
CA TYR A 411 18.79 3.87 -19.57
C TYR A 411 18.99 3.79 -18.07
N ILE A 412 19.36 2.62 -17.56
CA ILE A 412 19.62 2.37 -16.16
C ILE A 412 21.10 1.97 -16.00
N LYS A 413 21.75 2.51 -14.98
CA LYS A 413 23.16 2.27 -14.68
C LYS A 413 23.39 2.19 -13.18
N ALA A 414 24.13 1.17 -12.76
CA ALA A 414 24.75 1.06 -11.45
C ALA A 414 26.25 1.40 -11.52
N ASP A 415 26.87 1.68 -10.41
CA ASP A 415 28.30 2.01 -10.33
C ASP A 415 29.21 0.77 -10.40
N ASP A 416 28.70 -0.41 -10.01
CA ASP A 416 29.43 -1.67 -10.05
C ASP A 416 28.55 -2.85 -10.50
N ASP A 417 29.17 -3.98 -10.86
CA ASP A 417 28.50 -5.18 -11.35
C ASP A 417 27.62 -5.85 -10.27
N ALA A 418 27.96 -5.73 -8.99
CA ALA A 418 27.20 -6.34 -7.92
C ALA A 418 25.90 -5.55 -7.66
N SER A 419 25.98 -4.23 -7.65
CA SER A 419 24.84 -3.33 -7.60
C SER A 419 23.94 -3.49 -8.84
N ALA A 420 24.55 -3.65 -10.02
CA ALA A 420 23.83 -3.92 -11.27
C ALA A 420 22.99 -5.20 -11.19
N LYS A 421 23.55 -6.29 -10.67
CA LYS A 421 22.82 -7.56 -10.49
C LYS A 421 21.66 -7.44 -9.52
N GLN A 422 21.76 -6.64 -8.46
CA GLN A 422 20.68 -6.41 -7.50
C GLN A 422 19.46 -5.74 -8.14
N ILE A 423 19.69 -4.90 -9.16
CA ILE A 423 18.62 -4.22 -9.90
C ILE A 423 18.19 -4.93 -11.18
N GLY A 424 18.69 -6.16 -11.43
CA GLY A 424 18.28 -7.00 -12.54
C GLY A 424 19.15 -6.90 -13.80
N ILE A 425 20.30 -6.20 -13.78
CA ILE A 425 21.25 -6.16 -14.89
C ILE A 425 22.18 -7.37 -14.77
N GLU A 426 22.06 -8.31 -15.69
CA GLU A 426 22.79 -9.58 -15.63
C GLU A 426 24.25 -9.48 -16.09
N SER A 427 24.57 -8.52 -16.97
CA SER A 427 25.89 -8.36 -17.57
C SER A 427 26.25 -6.90 -17.72
N GLY A 428 27.44 -6.53 -17.22
CA GLY A 428 27.86 -5.15 -17.15
C GLY A 428 27.15 -4.40 -16.05
N ASN A 429 27.27 -3.08 -16.04
CA ASN A 429 26.70 -2.21 -15.03
C ASN A 429 25.69 -1.21 -15.59
N ASP A 430 25.35 -1.30 -16.86
CA ASP A 430 24.32 -0.45 -17.49
C ASP A 430 23.46 -1.24 -18.48
N GLN A 431 22.25 -0.73 -18.74
CA GLN A 431 21.29 -1.39 -19.60
C GLN A 431 20.35 -0.37 -20.27
N PHE A 432 20.10 -0.55 -21.55
CA PHE A 432 18.95 0.05 -22.23
C PHE A 432 17.75 -0.89 -22.19
N VAL A 433 16.63 -0.36 -21.76
CA VAL A 433 15.34 -1.07 -21.72
C VAL A 433 14.37 -0.35 -22.64
N PHE A 434 13.89 -1.03 -23.66
CA PHE A 434 12.78 -0.57 -24.51
C PHE A 434 11.52 -1.27 -24.04
N GLY A 435 10.43 -0.53 -23.92
CA GLY A 435 9.21 -1.20 -23.45
C GLY A 435 7.93 -0.49 -23.85
N VAL A 436 6.83 -1.19 -23.56
CA VAL A 436 5.48 -0.66 -23.63
C VAL A 436 4.76 -1.02 -22.34
N HIS A 437 4.39 0.01 -21.60
CA HIS A 437 3.61 -0.12 -20.37
C HIS A 437 2.16 0.25 -20.64
N THR A 438 1.26 -0.61 -20.21
CA THR A 438 -0.19 -0.34 -20.22
C THR A 438 -0.68 -0.29 -18.78
N GLU A 439 -1.46 0.71 -18.46
CA GLU A 439 -1.98 0.88 -17.11
C GLU A 439 -3.39 1.48 -17.17
N ILE A 440 -4.27 0.94 -16.34
CA ILE A 440 -5.61 1.45 -16.12
C ILE A 440 -5.99 1.29 -14.66
N TRP A 441 -6.68 2.28 -14.12
CA TRP A 441 -7.55 2.16 -12.95
C TRP A 441 -8.93 2.74 -13.27
N PHE A 442 -9.95 2.16 -12.73
CA PHE A 442 -11.33 2.54 -12.96
C PHE A 442 -12.17 2.31 -11.71
#